data_bac32305f2d0b0050ca236870b2ec5f1
#
_entry.id   bac32305f2d0b0050ca236870b2ec5f1
#
_cell.length_a   1.000
_cell.length_b   1.000
_cell.length_c   1.000
_cell.angle_alpha   90.00
_cell.angle_beta   90.00
_cell.angle_gamma   90.00
#
_symmetry.space_group_name_H-M   'P 1'
#
loop_
_entity.id
_entity.type
_entity.pdbx_description
1 polymer ?
#
loop_
_entity_poly.entity_id
_entity_poly.type
_entity_poly.pdbx_seq_one_letter_code
_entity_poly.pdbx_strand_id
1 'polypeptide(L)'
;MFYCQEKGYKDSSMGRMLLADSTLGENYTSAEDCGNFLFDVCKVRHPHADQMLNLLKQQQRIGKIPAGIPEGVETGNKTGELADVENDAAIVWAGETPYILCVMADQLTDTQAAREKIVALSSEIYSQIKEGE
;
A
#
# COMPACT_ATOMS: atom_id res chain seq x y z
N MET A 1 -11.35 -11.84 11.78
CA MET A 1 -11.64 -12.46 10.48
C MET A 1 -12.98 -12.06 9.93
N PHE A 2 -14.01 -12.03 10.75
CA PHE A 2 -15.33 -11.54 10.34
C PHE A 2 -15.31 -10.12 9.75
N TYR A 3 -14.48 -9.22 10.30
CA TYR A 3 -14.38 -7.84 9.82
C TYR A 3 -14.03 -7.77 8.32
N CYS A 4 -13.01 -8.50 7.86
CA CYS A 4 -12.63 -8.48 6.45
C CYS A 4 -13.76 -8.96 5.54
N GLN A 5 -14.45 -10.04 5.94
CA GLN A 5 -15.59 -10.56 5.20
C GLN A 5 -16.77 -9.58 5.16
N GLU A 6 -17.11 -8.98 6.31
CA GLU A 6 -18.19 -7.98 6.41
C GLU A 6 -17.92 -6.73 5.57
N LYS A 7 -16.66 -6.35 5.43
CA LYS A 7 -16.24 -5.19 4.63
C LYS A 7 -15.97 -5.51 3.17
N GLY A 8 -16.04 -6.79 2.78
CA GLY A 8 -15.81 -7.22 1.42
C GLY A 8 -14.33 -7.36 1.03
N TYR A 9 -13.43 -7.40 2.00
CA TYR A 9 -12.01 -7.70 1.77
C TYR A 9 -11.80 -9.21 1.68
N LYS A 10 -12.16 -9.75 0.54
CA LYS A 10 -12.32 -11.20 0.33
C LYS A 10 -11.01 -11.99 0.30
N ASP A 11 -9.89 -11.30 -0.02
CA ASP A 11 -8.57 -11.92 -0.13
C ASP A 11 -7.73 -11.74 1.15
N SER A 12 -8.31 -11.09 2.16
CA SER A 12 -7.61 -10.76 3.40
C SER A 12 -7.97 -11.72 4.52
N SER A 13 -6.94 -12.32 5.12
CA SER A 13 -7.09 -13.26 6.23
C SER A 13 -5.91 -13.18 7.18
N MET A 14 -6.20 -13.38 8.46
CA MET A 14 -5.18 -13.42 9.51
C MET A 14 -5.04 -14.84 10.03
N GLY A 15 -3.93 -15.48 9.72
CA GLY A 15 -3.59 -16.82 10.19
C GLY A 15 -2.81 -16.82 11.50
N ARG A 16 -2.15 -15.69 11.83
CA ARG A 16 -1.39 -15.54 13.07
C ARG A 16 -1.32 -14.08 13.51
N MET A 17 -1.03 -13.86 14.77
CA MET A 17 -0.75 -12.54 15.30
C MET A 17 0.57 -12.00 14.76
N LEU A 18 0.71 -10.69 14.69
CA LEU A 18 1.95 -10.04 14.30
C LEU A 18 3.11 -10.50 15.18
N LEU A 19 4.23 -10.84 14.57
CA LEU A 19 5.44 -11.38 15.22
C LEU A 19 5.28 -12.76 15.88
N ALA A 20 4.13 -13.41 15.74
CA ALA A 20 3.99 -14.80 16.15
C ALA A 20 4.75 -15.74 15.20
N ASP A 21 5.04 -16.95 15.69
CA ASP A 21 5.75 -17.96 14.91
C ASP A 21 5.01 -18.30 13.61
N SER A 22 5.74 -18.33 12.49
CA SER A 22 5.20 -18.64 11.16
C SER A 22 4.63 -20.04 11.03
N THR A 23 5.00 -20.96 11.93
CA THR A 23 4.40 -22.31 11.98
C THR A 23 2.92 -22.31 12.34
N LEU A 24 2.43 -21.20 12.95
CA LEU A 24 1.02 -21.05 13.32
C LEU A 24 0.12 -20.67 12.14
N GLY A 25 0.68 -20.27 11.01
CA GLY A 25 -0.03 -19.85 9.82
C GLY A 25 0.56 -18.61 9.20
N GLU A 26 -0.05 -18.13 8.12
CA GLU A 26 0.34 -16.89 7.43
C GLU A 26 -0.82 -15.91 7.33
N ASN A 27 -0.47 -14.64 7.16
CA ASN A 27 -1.42 -13.58 6.91
C ASN A 27 -1.41 -13.27 5.41
N TYR A 28 -2.59 -13.15 4.81
CA TYR A 28 -2.75 -12.88 3.39
C TYR A 28 -3.59 -11.64 3.15
N THR A 29 -3.29 -10.95 2.07
CA THR A 29 -4.09 -9.88 1.51
C THR A 29 -3.80 -9.77 0.01
N SER A 30 -4.50 -8.87 -0.67
CA SER A 30 -4.27 -8.57 -2.08
C SER A 30 -4.10 -7.06 -2.30
N ALA A 31 -3.56 -6.68 -3.45
CA ALA A 31 -3.48 -5.28 -3.85
C ALA A 31 -4.89 -4.66 -3.96
N GLU A 32 -5.87 -5.42 -4.43
CA GLU A 32 -7.27 -4.99 -4.51
C GLU A 32 -7.85 -4.68 -3.13
N ASP A 33 -7.69 -5.58 -2.15
CA ASP A 33 -8.20 -5.38 -0.79
C ASP A 33 -7.53 -4.18 -0.11
N CYS A 34 -6.22 -4.04 -0.24
CA CYS A 34 -5.49 -2.88 0.28
C CYS A 34 -5.95 -1.58 -0.38
N GLY A 35 -6.17 -1.58 -1.68
CA GLY A 35 -6.69 -0.43 -2.42
C GLY A 35 -8.09 -0.04 -1.97
N ASN A 36 -8.97 -1.00 -1.79
CA ASN A 36 -10.33 -0.79 -1.30
C ASN A 36 -10.32 -0.22 0.13
N PHE A 37 -9.45 -0.74 1.00
CA PHE A 37 -9.30 -0.21 2.35
C PHE A 37 -8.83 1.26 2.32
N LEU A 38 -7.80 1.58 1.55
CA LEU A 38 -7.31 2.95 1.43
C LEU A 38 -8.36 3.89 0.80
N PHE A 39 -9.15 3.38 -0.14
CA PHE A 39 -10.28 4.14 -0.69
C PHE A 39 -11.32 4.47 0.37
N ASP A 40 -11.69 3.51 1.20
CA ASP A 40 -12.64 3.73 2.29
C ASP A 40 -12.11 4.75 3.31
N VAL A 41 -10.80 4.72 3.60
CA VAL A 41 -10.14 5.71 4.45
C VAL A 41 -10.17 7.10 3.81
N CYS A 42 -9.88 7.22 2.51
CA CYS A 42 -9.94 8.48 1.77
C CYS A 42 -11.37 9.07 1.73
N LYS A 43 -12.38 8.22 1.64
CA LYS A 43 -13.79 8.64 1.62
C LYS A 43 -14.39 8.84 3.01
N VAL A 44 -13.55 8.79 4.05
CA VAL A 44 -13.97 8.96 5.46
C VAL A 44 -15.08 7.96 5.85
N ARG A 45 -15.02 6.75 5.29
CA ARG A 45 -15.97 5.68 5.61
C ARG A 45 -15.58 4.88 6.84
N HIS A 46 -14.45 5.25 7.46
CA HIS A 46 -13.94 4.63 8.67
C HIS A 46 -13.97 5.67 9.81
N PRO A 47 -14.39 5.28 11.05
CA PRO A 47 -14.48 6.23 12.17
C PRO A 47 -13.17 6.94 12.52
N HIS A 48 -12.04 6.32 12.23
CA HIS A 48 -10.69 6.83 12.52
C HIS A 48 -9.92 7.23 11.26
N ALA A 49 -10.62 7.54 10.16
CA ALA A 49 -10.00 7.83 8.87
C ALA A 49 -8.95 8.96 8.95
N ASP A 50 -9.27 10.06 9.64
CA ASP A 50 -8.35 11.19 9.78
C ASP A 50 -7.05 10.81 10.49
N GLN A 51 -7.15 10.02 11.56
CA GLN A 51 -5.98 9.51 12.28
C GLN A 51 -5.16 8.56 11.40
N MET A 52 -5.82 7.68 10.67
CA MET A 52 -5.17 6.75 9.74
C MET A 52 -4.42 7.49 8.64
N LEU A 53 -5.05 8.50 8.01
CA LEU A 53 -4.42 9.33 6.99
C LEU A 53 -3.19 10.04 7.54
N ASN A 54 -3.27 10.61 8.74
CA ASN A 54 -2.13 11.28 9.37
C ASN A 54 -0.96 10.31 9.62
N LEU A 55 -1.25 9.09 10.08
CA LEU A 55 -0.23 8.07 10.29
C LEU A 55 0.42 7.63 8.97
N LEU A 56 -0.38 7.42 7.93
CA LEU A 56 0.13 7.06 6.60
C LEU A 56 1.05 8.14 6.03
N LYS A 57 0.70 9.42 6.19
CA LYS A 57 1.50 10.56 5.74
C LYS A 57 2.82 10.70 6.49
N GLN A 58 2.91 10.20 7.71
CA GLN A 58 4.12 10.22 8.55
C GLN A 58 5.04 9.02 8.31
N GLN A 59 4.74 8.14 7.34
CA GLN A 59 5.55 6.98 7.02
C GLN A 59 6.99 7.37 6.71
N GLN A 60 7.95 6.71 7.38
CA GLN A 60 9.39 6.93 7.18
C GLN A 60 10.00 5.99 6.15
N ARG A 61 9.35 4.87 5.85
CA ARG A 61 9.79 3.92 4.82
C ARG A 61 9.23 4.33 3.46
N ILE A 62 9.91 5.26 2.82
CA ILE A 62 9.46 5.91 1.58
C ILE A 62 10.27 5.48 0.35
N GLY A 63 10.97 4.37 0.44
CA GLY A 63 11.89 3.89 -0.60
C GLY A 63 11.25 3.12 -1.75
N LYS A 64 9.92 2.99 -1.79
CA LYS A 64 9.19 2.29 -2.87
C LYS A 64 8.27 3.27 -3.62
N ILE A 65 6.96 3.18 -3.48
CA ILE A 65 6.03 4.05 -4.22
C ILE A 65 6.37 5.54 -4.05
N PRO A 66 6.56 6.07 -2.82
CA PRO A 66 6.90 7.48 -2.65
C PRO A 66 8.19 7.91 -3.34
N ALA A 67 9.18 7.01 -3.45
CA ALA A 67 10.46 7.32 -4.12
C ALA A 67 10.31 7.58 -5.63
N GLY A 68 9.22 7.14 -6.25
CA GLY A 68 8.89 7.44 -7.65
C GLY A 68 8.07 8.73 -7.83
N ILE A 69 7.72 9.42 -6.75
CA ILE A 69 6.88 10.62 -6.76
C ILE A 69 7.77 11.85 -6.59
N PRO A 70 7.54 12.94 -7.36
CA PRO A 70 8.34 14.16 -7.21
C PRO A 70 8.28 14.76 -5.81
N GLU A 71 9.38 15.39 -5.41
CA GLU A 71 9.43 16.15 -4.16
C GLU A 71 8.33 17.21 -4.11
N GLY A 72 7.72 17.38 -2.95
CA GLY A 72 6.63 18.33 -2.74
C GLY A 72 5.24 17.78 -3.00
N VAL A 73 5.11 16.59 -3.60
CA VAL A 73 3.84 15.88 -3.73
C VAL A 73 3.63 15.02 -2.49
N GLU A 74 2.52 15.24 -1.79
CA GLU A 74 2.20 14.49 -0.57
C GLU A 74 1.84 13.04 -0.88
N THR A 75 2.40 12.12 -0.07
CA THR A 75 2.09 10.70 -0.12
C THR A 75 1.79 10.17 1.27
N GLY A 76 1.01 9.12 1.35
CA GLY A 76 0.81 8.33 2.57
C GLY A 76 0.85 6.85 2.21
N ASN A 77 1.67 6.05 2.90
CA ASN A 77 1.84 4.66 2.52
C ASN A 77 2.08 3.73 3.70
N LYS A 78 1.87 2.44 3.46
CA LYS A 78 2.24 1.35 4.36
C LYS A 78 2.98 0.29 3.57
N THR A 79 4.20 0.00 3.99
CA THR A 79 5.05 -1.03 3.40
C THR A 79 4.85 -2.38 4.08
N GLY A 80 5.26 -3.45 3.39
CA GLY A 80 5.41 -4.78 3.94
C GLY A 80 6.58 -5.50 3.28
N GLU A 81 7.45 -6.08 4.07
CA GLU A 81 8.62 -6.81 3.60
C GLU A 81 8.77 -8.15 4.33
N LEU A 82 9.13 -9.17 3.58
CA LEU A 82 9.66 -10.45 4.05
C LEU A 82 10.92 -10.77 3.26
N ALA A 83 11.52 -11.94 3.52
CA ALA A 83 12.76 -12.33 2.82
C ALA A 83 12.61 -12.33 1.28
N ASP A 84 11.42 -12.67 0.79
CA ASP A 84 11.08 -12.79 -0.64
C ASP A 84 9.85 -11.97 -1.04
N VAL A 85 9.47 -10.97 -0.22
CA VAL A 85 8.25 -10.16 -0.41
C VAL A 85 8.59 -8.68 -0.33
N GLU A 86 8.08 -7.92 -1.29
CA GLU A 86 8.14 -6.46 -1.30
C GLU A 86 6.75 -5.90 -1.64
N ASN A 87 6.13 -5.27 -0.67
CA ASN A 87 4.80 -4.69 -0.80
C ASN A 87 4.82 -3.20 -0.45
N ASP A 88 3.98 -2.42 -1.11
CA ASP A 88 3.67 -1.05 -0.73
C ASP A 88 2.26 -0.68 -1.18
N ALA A 89 1.52 0.00 -0.31
CA ALA A 89 0.18 0.50 -0.59
C ALA A 89 0.17 1.99 -0.25
N ALA A 90 -0.15 2.84 -1.22
CA ALA A 90 0.01 4.28 -1.11
C ALA A 90 -1.20 5.06 -1.62
N ILE A 91 -1.41 6.21 -0.98
CA ILE A 91 -2.24 7.30 -1.47
C ILE A 91 -1.30 8.40 -1.94
N VAL A 92 -1.54 8.94 -3.14
CA VAL A 92 -0.75 10.03 -3.73
C VAL A 92 -1.65 11.22 -4.01
N TRP A 93 -1.37 12.35 -3.38
CA TRP A 93 -2.13 13.59 -3.58
C TRP A 93 -1.49 14.43 -4.69
N ALA A 94 -1.65 13.96 -5.93
CA ALA A 94 -1.03 14.53 -7.12
C ALA A 94 -1.80 15.74 -7.70
N GLY A 95 -3.01 15.99 -7.26
CA GLY A 95 -3.89 17.06 -7.73
C GLY A 95 -5.12 17.18 -6.83
N GLU A 96 -6.24 17.64 -7.37
CA GLU A 96 -7.48 17.78 -6.60
C GLU A 96 -8.01 16.45 -6.08
N THR A 97 -7.85 15.38 -6.85
CA THR A 97 -8.25 14.04 -6.48
C THR A 97 -7.03 13.16 -6.28
N PRO A 98 -6.84 12.56 -5.11
CA PRO A 98 -5.76 11.60 -4.92
C PRO A 98 -6.01 10.32 -5.71
N TYR A 99 -4.93 9.62 -6.05
CA TYR A 99 -5.04 8.26 -6.53
C TYR A 99 -4.42 7.27 -5.53
N ILE A 100 -4.79 6.01 -5.66
CA ILE A 100 -4.28 4.92 -4.84
C ILE A 100 -3.50 3.97 -5.73
N LEU A 101 -2.31 3.62 -5.29
CA LEU A 101 -1.45 2.63 -5.93
C LEU A 101 -1.03 1.58 -4.91
N CYS A 102 -1.32 0.32 -5.19
CA CYS A 102 -0.90 -0.81 -4.39
C CYS A 102 -0.10 -1.77 -5.25
N VAL A 103 1.10 -2.11 -4.81
CA VAL A 103 1.98 -3.07 -5.49
C VAL A 103 2.35 -4.16 -4.50
N MET A 104 2.13 -5.40 -4.88
CA MET A 104 2.48 -6.57 -4.09
C MET A 104 3.27 -7.55 -4.93
N ALA A 105 4.40 -7.99 -4.41
CA ALA A 105 5.28 -8.94 -5.07
C ALA A 105 5.80 -9.97 -4.07
N ASP A 106 5.69 -11.24 -4.43
CA ASP A 106 6.17 -12.37 -3.64
C ASP A 106 7.07 -13.29 -4.47
N GLN A 107 7.61 -14.32 -3.82
CA GLN A 107 8.49 -15.31 -4.44
C GLN A 107 9.66 -14.65 -5.18
N LEU A 108 10.17 -13.55 -4.64
CA LEU A 108 11.24 -12.77 -5.23
C LEU A 108 12.61 -13.44 -4.98
N THR A 109 13.42 -13.48 -6.01
CA THR A 109 14.83 -13.90 -5.91
C THR A 109 15.76 -12.71 -5.72
N ASP A 110 15.32 -11.50 -6.09
CA ASP A 110 16.06 -10.26 -5.94
C ASP A 110 15.12 -9.14 -5.49
N THR A 111 15.07 -8.92 -4.18
CA THR A 111 14.20 -7.91 -3.57
C THR A 111 14.62 -6.48 -3.90
N GLN A 112 15.92 -6.24 -4.11
CA GLN A 112 16.42 -4.92 -4.51
C GLN A 112 15.94 -4.55 -5.92
N ALA A 113 16.05 -5.47 -6.87
CA ALA A 113 15.54 -5.27 -8.23
C ALA A 113 14.02 -5.04 -8.22
N ALA A 114 13.27 -5.75 -7.35
CA ALA A 114 11.84 -5.55 -7.19
C ALA A 114 11.50 -4.14 -6.69
N ARG A 115 12.23 -3.63 -5.69
CA ARG A 115 12.05 -2.25 -5.19
C ARG A 115 12.30 -1.22 -6.28
N GLU A 116 13.37 -1.38 -7.06
CA GLU A 116 13.69 -0.49 -8.18
C GLU A 116 12.57 -0.47 -9.23
N LYS A 117 11.98 -1.62 -9.52
CA LYS A 117 10.83 -1.73 -10.42
C LYS A 117 9.58 -1.06 -9.85
N ILE A 118 9.33 -1.15 -8.55
CA ILE A 118 8.21 -0.46 -7.91
C ILE A 118 8.39 1.06 -8.03
N VAL A 119 9.59 1.57 -7.80
CA VAL A 119 9.91 2.99 -7.96
C VAL A 119 9.67 3.44 -9.41
N ALA A 120 10.18 2.69 -10.39
CA ALA A 120 10.00 3.01 -11.80
C ALA A 120 8.52 3.00 -12.22
N LEU A 121 7.78 1.98 -11.79
CA LEU A 121 6.34 1.88 -12.05
C LEU A 121 5.58 3.07 -11.44
N SER A 122 5.89 3.43 -10.20
CA SER A 122 5.27 4.57 -9.51
C SER A 122 5.52 5.88 -10.26
N SER A 123 6.77 6.11 -10.71
CA SER A 123 7.14 7.29 -11.49
C SER A 123 6.39 7.36 -12.83
N GLU A 124 6.30 6.25 -13.54
CA GLU A 124 5.59 6.17 -14.82
C GLU A 124 4.10 6.44 -14.64
N ILE A 125 3.45 5.81 -13.66
CA ILE A 125 2.02 6.04 -13.37
C ILE A 125 1.77 7.50 -13.02
N TYR A 126 2.61 8.10 -12.18
CA TYR A 126 2.49 9.52 -11.83
C TYR A 126 2.54 10.40 -13.09
N SER A 127 3.51 10.17 -13.97
CA SER A 127 3.66 10.92 -15.21
C SER A 127 2.43 10.80 -16.11
N GLN A 128 1.92 9.57 -16.29
CA GLN A 128 0.72 9.34 -17.11
C GLN A 128 -0.53 10.03 -16.54
N ILE A 129 -0.71 10.01 -15.22
CA ILE A 129 -1.83 10.68 -14.56
C ILE A 129 -1.73 12.21 -14.77
N LYS A 130 -0.54 12.79 -14.62
CA LYS A 130 -0.33 14.23 -14.82
C LYS A 130 -0.49 14.66 -16.25
N GLU A 131 -0.11 13.84 -17.22
CA GLU A 131 -0.32 14.11 -18.66
C GLU A 131 -1.80 14.04 -19.05
N GLY A 132 -2.62 13.26 -18.34
CA GLY A 132 -4.06 13.13 -18.56
C GLY A 132 -4.91 14.23 -17.92
N GLU A 133 -4.31 15.08 -17.10
CA GLU A 133 -4.96 16.25 -16.52
C GLU A 133 -4.84 17.44 -17.49
#